data_9233a04706cfb5be8dc09e8e97b58e2e
#
_entry.id   9233a04706cfb5be8dc09e8e97b58e2e
#
_cell.length_a   1.000
_cell.length_b   1.000
_cell.length_c   1.000
_cell.angle_alpha   90.00
_cell.angle_beta   90.00
_cell.angle_gamma   90.00
#
_symmetry.space_group_name_H-M   'P 1'
#
loop_
_entity.id
_entity.type
_entity.pdbx_description
1 polymer ?
#
loop_
_entity_poly.entity_id
_entity_poly.type
_entity_poly.pdbx_seq_one_letter_code
_entity_poly.pdbx_strand_id
1 'polypeptide(L)'
;MLLHRQPDLTVVMDNVNKAHNLSAILRSCDCVGIGHVHAVSYRKYIHAKQNNAAAGSSKWTALHLHHDIETVYKTLEDDGMQILVATNREGCVDFRDIDYTRPTALVVGAEWDGISEEAIKGADYAVSIPMLGMVESLNVSAATAIILFEAQRQRENKGMYRNLQLEQECFERLLFEASYPRLSRELKEEGSPYPQLDEEGNIIL
;
A
#
# COMPACT_ATOMS: atom_id res chain seq x y z
N MET A 1 14.86 -5.68 6.10
CA MET A 1 13.85 -5.04 5.22
C MET A 1 12.63 -5.92 5.05
N LEU A 2 12.70 -7.15 4.50
CA LEU A 2 11.55 -8.06 4.36
C LEU A 2 10.89 -8.43 5.70
N LEU A 3 11.66 -8.53 6.79
CA LEU A 3 11.15 -8.77 8.14
C LEU A 3 10.19 -7.72 8.67
N HIS A 4 10.19 -6.51 8.08
CA HIS A 4 9.33 -5.40 8.50
C HIS A 4 8.12 -5.22 7.59
N ARG A 5 7.89 -6.13 6.63
CA ARG A 5 6.72 -6.05 5.76
C ARG A 5 5.43 -6.26 6.54
N GLN A 6 4.43 -5.45 6.19
CA GLN A 6 3.10 -5.45 6.79
C GLN A 6 2.09 -5.86 5.71
N PRO A 7 1.84 -7.18 5.52
CA PRO A 7 0.96 -7.67 4.45
C PRO A 7 -0.50 -7.27 4.65
N ASP A 8 -0.88 -7.00 5.88
CA ASP A 8 -2.21 -6.60 6.31
C ASP A 8 -2.41 -5.08 6.42
N LEU A 9 -1.54 -4.30 5.78
CA LEU A 9 -1.67 -2.85 5.62
C LEU A 9 -1.49 -2.49 4.14
N THR A 10 -2.46 -1.77 3.56
CA THR A 10 -2.40 -1.36 2.15
C THR A 10 -2.99 0.03 1.93
N VAL A 11 -2.74 0.57 0.73
CA VAL A 11 -3.33 1.82 0.24
C VAL A 11 -4.06 1.57 -1.06
N VAL A 12 -5.24 2.15 -1.20
CA VAL A 12 -6.02 2.20 -2.43
C VAL A 12 -6.05 3.65 -2.93
N MET A 13 -5.55 3.88 -4.13
CA MET A 13 -5.57 5.18 -4.79
C MET A 13 -6.76 5.25 -5.73
N ASP A 14 -7.80 5.99 -5.33
CA ASP A 14 -8.98 6.22 -6.15
C ASP A 14 -8.75 7.43 -7.06
N ASN A 15 -8.52 7.17 -8.35
CA ASN A 15 -8.27 8.18 -9.38
C ASN A 15 -7.11 9.16 -9.09
N VAL A 16 -6.10 8.79 -8.34
CA VAL A 16 -4.89 9.59 -8.16
C VAL A 16 -4.09 9.61 -9.45
N ASN A 17 -4.26 10.67 -10.25
CA ASN A 17 -3.75 10.73 -11.63
C ASN A 17 -2.40 11.43 -11.78
N LYS A 18 -1.95 12.23 -10.78
CA LYS A 18 -0.69 12.97 -10.87
C LYS A 18 0.49 12.08 -10.52
N ALA A 19 1.41 11.91 -11.46
CA ALA A 19 2.57 11.02 -11.33
C ALA A 19 3.41 11.29 -10.07
N HIS A 20 3.59 12.57 -9.69
CA HIS A 20 4.35 12.92 -8.50
C HIS A 20 3.67 12.48 -7.20
N ASN A 21 2.33 12.57 -7.12
CA ASN A 21 1.58 12.10 -5.95
C ASN A 21 1.61 10.58 -5.85
N LEU A 22 1.37 9.88 -6.96
CA LEU A 22 1.48 8.43 -7.03
C LEU A 22 2.86 7.97 -6.55
N SER A 23 3.95 8.57 -7.06
CA SER A 23 5.31 8.24 -6.65
C SER A 23 5.58 8.52 -5.17
N ALA A 24 5.06 9.64 -4.64
CA ALA A 24 5.22 10.01 -3.24
C ALA A 24 4.44 9.06 -2.31
N ILE A 25 3.22 8.65 -2.71
CA ILE A 25 2.41 7.67 -1.98
C ILE A 25 3.13 6.31 -1.94
N LEU A 26 3.60 5.79 -3.09
CA LEU A 26 4.33 4.52 -3.15
C LEU A 26 5.58 4.54 -2.25
N ARG A 27 6.30 5.66 -2.22
CA ARG A 27 7.45 5.84 -1.34
C ARG A 27 7.06 5.82 0.14
N SER A 28 5.96 6.49 0.51
CA SER A 28 5.44 6.47 1.88
C SER A 28 4.99 5.06 2.29
N CYS A 29 4.37 4.32 1.38
CA CYS A 29 4.00 2.92 1.58
C CYS A 29 5.23 2.04 1.87
N ASP A 30 6.28 2.15 1.04
CA ASP A 30 7.52 1.39 1.26
C ASP A 30 8.19 1.74 2.59
N CYS A 31 8.19 3.03 2.99
CA CYS A 31 8.75 3.48 4.27
C CYS A 31 8.11 2.82 5.50
N VAL A 32 6.82 2.48 5.43
CA VAL A 32 6.09 1.84 6.54
C VAL A 32 5.93 0.33 6.36
N GLY A 33 6.59 -0.26 5.37
CA GLY A 33 6.61 -1.71 5.15
C GLY A 33 5.47 -2.27 4.30
N ILE A 34 4.65 -1.45 3.65
CA ILE A 34 3.60 -1.91 2.73
C ILE A 34 4.24 -2.51 1.48
N GLY A 35 3.85 -3.74 1.15
CA GLY A 35 4.32 -4.46 -0.04
C GLY A 35 3.40 -4.38 -1.25
N HIS A 36 2.11 -4.19 -1.04
CA HIS A 36 1.08 -4.18 -2.08
C HIS A 36 0.25 -2.90 -1.97
N VAL A 37 0.02 -2.24 -3.10
CA VAL A 37 -0.78 -1.02 -3.21
C VAL A 37 -1.72 -1.17 -4.38
N HIS A 38 -2.94 -0.67 -4.26
CA HIS A 38 -3.96 -0.74 -5.29
C HIS A 38 -4.22 0.66 -5.88
N ALA A 39 -4.51 0.71 -7.18
CA ALA A 39 -4.97 1.92 -7.83
C ALA A 39 -6.15 1.63 -8.74
N VAL A 40 -7.19 2.42 -8.59
CA VAL A 40 -8.36 2.44 -9.46
C VAL A 40 -8.25 3.61 -10.41
N SER A 41 -8.43 3.39 -11.70
CA SER A 41 -8.45 4.46 -12.69
C SER A 41 -9.54 4.22 -13.71
N TYR A 42 -10.56 5.07 -13.71
CA TYR A 42 -11.60 5.12 -14.73
C TYR A 42 -11.10 5.69 -16.07
N ARG A 43 -9.95 6.37 -16.07
CA ARG A 43 -9.26 6.85 -17.26
C ARG A 43 -8.13 5.89 -17.60
N LYS A 44 -8.12 5.32 -18.81
CA LYS A 44 -7.21 4.26 -19.32
C LYS A 44 -5.69 4.51 -19.24
N TYR A 45 -5.21 5.46 -18.45
CA TYR A 45 -3.81 5.91 -18.50
C TYR A 45 -3.15 6.08 -17.12
N ILE A 46 -3.05 5.00 -16.33
CA ILE A 46 -1.92 4.90 -15.42
C ILE A 46 -0.82 4.23 -16.25
N HIS A 47 0.01 5.05 -16.89
CA HIS A 47 1.07 4.53 -17.75
C HIS A 47 2.12 3.74 -16.95
N ALA A 48 2.55 2.60 -17.48
CA ALA A 48 3.71 1.84 -17.01
C ALA A 48 5.00 2.70 -16.87
N LYS A 49 5.07 3.86 -17.53
CA LYS A 49 6.13 4.87 -17.35
C LYS A 49 6.16 5.54 -15.97
N GLN A 50 5.06 5.53 -15.22
CA GLN A 50 5.01 6.16 -13.88
C GLN A 50 5.70 5.29 -12.82
N ASN A 51 5.85 3.98 -13.04
CA ASN A 51 6.62 3.10 -12.18
C ASN A 51 8.10 3.49 -12.07
N ASN A 52 8.66 4.16 -13.09
CA ASN A 52 10.06 4.62 -13.08
C ASN A 52 10.29 5.88 -12.24
N ALA A 53 9.23 6.62 -11.89
CA ALA A 53 9.34 7.87 -11.12
C ALA A 53 9.44 7.64 -9.59
N ALA A 54 9.15 6.44 -9.11
CA ALA A 54 9.10 6.13 -7.68
C ALA A 54 10.48 5.91 -7.02
N ALA A 55 11.58 6.38 -7.64
CA ALA A 55 12.95 6.38 -7.08
C ALA A 55 13.37 5.04 -6.43
N GLY A 56 13.01 3.92 -7.05
CA GLY A 56 13.38 2.58 -6.58
C GLY A 56 12.36 1.90 -5.68
N SER A 57 11.34 2.58 -5.15
CA SER A 57 10.27 1.95 -4.35
C SER A 57 9.41 0.99 -5.19
N SER A 58 9.31 1.19 -6.51
CA SER A 58 8.66 0.25 -7.42
C SER A 58 9.30 -1.15 -7.48
N LYS A 59 10.51 -1.30 -6.95
CA LYS A 59 11.14 -2.62 -6.79
C LYS A 59 10.62 -3.40 -5.58
N TRP A 60 10.07 -2.69 -4.60
CA TRP A 60 9.73 -3.23 -3.30
C TRP A 60 8.24 -3.14 -2.96
N THR A 61 7.49 -2.37 -3.75
CA THR A 61 6.04 -2.18 -3.60
C THR A 61 5.37 -2.51 -4.93
N ALA A 62 4.56 -3.54 -4.94
CA ALA A 62 3.78 -3.96 -6.10
C ALA A 62 2.54 -3.04 -6.24
N LEU A 63 2.34 -2.48 -7.42
CA LEU A 63 1.16 -1.69 -7.75
C LEU A 63 0.19 -2.54 -8.57
N HIS A 64 -1.02 -2.76 -8.01
CA HIS A 64 -2.10 -3.47 -8.65
C HIS A 64 -3.10 -2.49 -9.24
N LEU A 65 -3.36 -2.61 -10.55
CA LEU A 65 -4.28 -1.75 -11.27
C LEU A 65 -5.66 -2.40 -11.41
N HIS A 66 -6.70 -1.66 -11.06
CA HIS A 66 -8.08 -2.10 -11.12
C HIS A 66 -8.93 -1.16 -11.97
N HIS A 67 -10.03 -1.66 -12.53
CA HIS A 67 -10.96 -0.88 -13.32
C HIS A 67 -12.01 -0.15 -12.48
N ASP A 68 -12.36 -0.72 -11.33
CA ASP A 68 -13.40 -0.21 -10.44
C ASP A 68 -13.04 -0.46 -8.97
N ILE A 69 -13.67 0.30 -8.09
CA ILE A 69 -13.44 0.23 -6.65
C ILE A 69 -14.08 -1.00 -6.01
N GLU A 70 -15.17 -1.49 -6.57
CA GLU A 70 -15.95 -2.61 -6.03
C GLU A 70 -15.11 -3.89 -6.07
N THR A 71 -14.39 -4.12 -7.18
CA THR A 71 -13.46 -5.26 -7.31
C THR A 71 -12.35 -5.21 -6.25
N VAL A 72 -11.81 -4.02 -5.97
CA VAL A 72 -10.79 -3.86 -4.93
C VAL A 72 -11.37 -4.14 -3.55
N TYR A 73 -12.51 -3.55 -3.24
CA TYR A 73 -13.15 -3.69 -1.93
C TYR A 73 -13.49 -5.15 -1.62
N LYS A 74 -14.04 -5.86 -2.60
CA LYS A 74 -14.31 -7.29 -2.43
C LYS A 74 -13.06 -8.08 -2.04
N THR A 75 -11.92 -7.81 -2.69
CA THR A 75 -10.65 -8.46 -2.35
C THR A 75 -10.22 -8.12 -0.93
N LEU A 76 -10.33 -6.85 -0.53
CA LEU A 76 -9.93 -6.39 0.81
C LEU A 76 -10.84 -6.93 1.91
N GLU A 77 -12.14 -7.05 1.64
CA GLU A 77 -13.12 -7.66 2.54
C GLU A 77 -12.86 -9.17 2.72
N ASP A 78 -12.56 -9.88 1.61
CA ASP A 78 -12.19 -11.30 1.65
C ASP A 78 -10.89 -11.52 2.47
N ASP A 79 -9.96 -10.54 2.47
CA ASP A 79 -8.75 -10.52 3.29
C ASP A 79 -9.00 -10.03 4.74
N GLY A 80 -10.25 -9.71 5.10
CA GLY A 80 -10.66 -9.26 6.44
C GLY A 80 -10.15 -7.87 6.82
N MET A 81 -9.82 -7.03 5.85
CA MET A 81 -9.35 -5.68 6.09
C MET A 81 -10.49 -4.71 6.40
N GLN A 82 -10.31 -3.85 7.41
CA GLN A 82 -11.15 -2.67 7.55
C GLN A 82 -10.78 -1.64 6.46
N ILE A 83 -11.79 -1.02 5.87
CA ILE A 83 -11.63 -0.05 4.78
C ILE A 83 -11.86 1.36 5.31
N LEU A 84 -10.84 2.21 5.22
CA LEU A 84 -10.86 3.58 5.69
C LEU A 84 -10.78 4.54 4.50
N VAL A 85 -11.69 5.51 4.39
CA VAL A 85 -11.59 6.58 3.39
C VAL A 85 -11.08 7.87 4.03
N ALA A 86 -9.99 8.44 3.48
CA ALA A 86 -9.44 9.71 3.95
C ALA A 86 -10.15 10.89 3.30
N THR A 87 -11.01 11.57 4.03
CA THR A 87 -11.83 12.69 3.53
C THR A 87 -12.06 13.75 4.61
N ASN A 88 -12.48 14.96 4.22
CA ASN A 88 -12.79 16.06 5.14
C ASN A 88 -14.31 16.32 5.27
N ARG A 89 -15.16 15.33 5.00
CA ARG A 89 -16.60 15.46 5.14
C ARG A 89 -17.00 15.53 6.61
N GLU A 90 -18.19 16.08 6.89
CA GLU A 90 -18.75 16.06 8.25
C GLU A 90 -18.96 14.62 8.73
N GLY A 91 -18.73 14.38 10.02
CA GLY A 91 -18.90 13.07 10.64
C GLY A 91 -17.71 12.13 10.52
N CYS A 92 -16.57 12.59 9.98
CA CYS A 92 -15.34 11.81 9.96
C CYS A 92 -14.76 11.61 11.36
N VAL A 93 -14.18 10.45 11.59
CA VAL A 93 -13.40 10.14 12.79
C VAL A 93 -12.00 10.77 12.65
N ASP A 94 -11.44 11.27 13.76
CA ASP A 94 -10.02 11.66 13.76
C ASP A 94 -9.15 10.45 13.42
N PHE A 95 -8.24 10.60 12.47
CA PHE A 95 -7.39 9.48 12.01
C PHE A 95 -6.61 8.81 13.14
N ARG A 96 -6.35 9.53 14.25
CA ARG A 96 -5.64 9.02 15.43
C ARG A 96 -6.46 8.09 16.31
N ASP A 97 -7.80 8.14 16.18
CA ASP A 97 -8.73 7.33 16.96
C ASP A 97 -9.02 5.95 16.34
N ILE A 98 -8.45 5.68 15.17
CA ILE A 98 -8.55 4.38 14.49
C ILE A 98 -7.50 3.41 15.05
N ASP A 99 -7.91 2.15 15.22
CA ASP A 99 -6.98 1.05 15.54
C ASP A 99 -6.36 0.46 14.26
N TYR A 100 -5.17 0.95 13.92
CA TYR A 100 -4.39 0.47 12.77
C TYR A 100 -3.63 -0.84 13.05
N THR A 101 -3.73 -1.42 14.24
CA THR A 101 -3.15 -2.75 14.50
C THR A 101 -4.01 -3.88 13.93
N ARG A 102 -5.20 -3.57 13.44
CA ARG A 102 -6.05 -4.47 12.65
C ARG A 102 -5.63 -4.43 11.18
N PRO A 103 -5.93 -5.48 10.39
CA PRO A 103 -5.79 -5.43 8.94
C PRO A 103 -6.51 -4.19 8.37
N THR A 104 -5.81 -3.36 7.60
CA THR A 104 -6.29 -2.03 7.22
C THR A 104 -5.96 -1.66 5.78
N ALA A 105 -6.97 -1.19 5.05
CA ALA A 105 -6.83 -0.56 3.75
C ALA A 105 -7.20 0.94 3.86
N LEU A 106 -6.26 1.82 3.50
CA LEU A 106 -6.46 3.26 3.45
C LEU A 106 -6.77 3.69 2.02
N VAL A 107 -7.97 4.23 1.79
CA VAL A 107 -8.40 4.76 0.49
C VAL A 107 -8.16 6.26 0.45
N VAL A 108 -7.47 6.71 -0.60
CA VAL A 108 -7.16 8.12 -0.83
C VAL A 108 -7.58 8.53 -2.23
N GLY A 109 -8.15 9.72 -2.38
CA GLY A 109 -8.75 10.19 -3.63
C GLY A 109 -7.90 11.19 -4.40
N ALA A 110 -8.40 11.56 -5.57
CA ALA A 110 -7.82 12.61 -6.41
C ALA A 110 -7.91 13.99 -5.73
N GLU A 111 -7.00 14.91 -6.10
CA GLU A 111 -6.95 16.26 -5.53
C GLU A 111 -8.18 17.11 -5.83
N TRP A 112 -8.79 16.94 -7.00
CA TRP A 112 -9.92 17.76 -7.45
C TRP A 112 -11.27 17.08 -7.25
N ASP A 113 -11.34 15.80 -7.60
CA ASP A 113 -12.59 15.03 -7.55
C ASP A 113 -12.79 14.37 -6.18
N GLY A 114 -11.74 14.32 -5.36
CA GLY A 114 -11.77 13.63 -4.07
C GLY A 114 -11.85 12.11 -4.22
N ILE A 115 -12.52 11.48 -3.27
CA ILE A 115 -12.85 10.05 -3.27
C ILE A 115 -14.22 9.86 -3.89
N SER A 116 -14.40 8.83 -4.72
CA SER A 116 -15.68 8.52 -5.37
C SER A 116 -16.78 8.20 -4.33
N GLU A 117 -18.03 8.46 -4.69
CA GLU A 117 -19.17 8.16 -3.83
C GLU A 117 -19.31 6.65 -3.57
N GLU A 118 -18.95 5.84 -4.54
CA GLU A 118 -18.92 4.39 -4.44
C GLU A 118 -17.90 3.95 -3.37
N ALA A 119 -16.70 4.54 -3.37
CA ALA A 119 -15.68 4.25 -2.38
C ALA A 119 -16.12 4.68 -0.96
N ILE A 120 -16.77 5.83 -0.83
CA ILE A 120 -17.25 6.32 0.48
C ILE A 120 -18.35 5.41 1.04
N LYS A 121 -19.29 4.95 0.19
CA LYS A 121 -20.39 4.10 0.61
C LYS A 121 -19.97 2.70 1.06
N GLY A 122 -18.91 2.17 0.47
CA GLY A 122 -18.39 0.84 0.80
C GLY A 122 -17.36 0.83 1.93
N ALA A 123 -16.99 1.98 2.49
CA ALA A 123 -15.98 2.05 3.54
C ALA A 123 -16.60 1.83 4.93
N ASP A 124 -15.80 1.22 5.84
CA ASP A 124 -16.18 1.05 7.25
C ASP A 124 -16.12 2.37 8.02
N TYR A 125 -15.11 3.20 7.73
CA TYR A 125 -14.92 4.50 8.39
C TYR A 125 -14.47 5.57 7.43
N ALA A 126 -14.98 6.78 7.62
CA ALA A 126 -14.43 8.00 7.04
C ALA A 126 -13.50 8.66 8.09
N VAL A 127 -12.25 8.91 7.71
CA VAL A 127 -11.24 9.47 8.61
C VAL A 127 -10.74 10.81 8.09
N SER A 128 -10.45 11.73 9.01
CA SER A 128 -9.93 13.06 8.68
C SER A 128 -8.69 13.40 9.51
N ILE A 129 -7.85 14.24 8.92
CA ILE A 129 -6.76 14.92 9.61
C ILE A 129 -7.29 16.30 10.03
N PRO A 130 -7.37 16.61 11.34
CA PRO A 130 -7.87 17.90 11.81
C PRO A 130 -7.06 19.08 11.26
N MET A 131 -7.72 20.00 10.58
CA MET A 131 -7.11 21.20 10.02
C MET A 131 -7.40 22.40 10.93
N LEU A 132 -6.36 22.97 11.54
CA LEU A 132 -6.48 24.12 12.47
C LEU A 132 -6.13 25.45 11.81
N GLY A 133 -5.76 25.42 10.54
CA GLY A 133 -5.37 26.59 9.76
C GLY A 133 -6.47 27.04 8.78
N MET A 134 -6.09 27.92 7.85
CA MET A 134 -7.00 28.47 6.84
C MET A 134 -7.24 27.53 5.66
N VAL A 135 -6.38 26.54 5.45
CA VAL A 135 -6.55 25.56 4.37
C VAL A 135 -7.47 24.43 4.79
N GLU A 136 -8.31 23.97 3.87
CA GLU A 136 -9.32 22.95 4.14
C GLU A 136 -8.77 21.52 3.94
N SER A 137 -7.65 21.35 3.23
CA SER A 137 -7.08 20.03 2.94
C SER A 137 -5.57 20.08 2.75
N LEU A 138 -4.94 18.91 2.89
CA LEU A 138 -3.55 18.66 2.53
C LEU A 138 -3.46 18.08 1.12
N ASN A 139 -2.27 18.17 0.54
CA ASN A 139 -1.93 17.35 -0.62
C ASN A 139 -2.14 15.86 -0.28
N VAL A 140 -2.69 15.09 -1.22
CA VAL A 140 -3.05 13.68 -1.00
C VAL A 140 -1.86 12.84 -0.53
N SER A 141 -0.67 13.05 -1.07
CA SER A 141 0.52 12.28 -0.65
C SER A 141 0.98 12.65 0.76
N ALA A 142 0.81 13.92 1.17
CA ALA A 142 1.10 14.37 2.53
C ALA A 142 0.10 13.77 3.53
N ALA A 143 -1.20 13.81 3.22
CA ALA A 143 -2.23 13.19 4.04
C ALA A 143 -2.00 11.68 4.20
N THR A 144 -1.69 10.98 3.10
CA THR A 144 -1.35 9.57 3.12
C THR A 144 -0.17 9.29 4.05
N ALA A 145 0.92 10.05 3.93
CA ALA A 145 2.10 9.86 4.78
C ALA A 145 1.78 10.04 6.26
N ILE A 146 1.02 11.08 6.63
CA ILE A 146 0.64 11.35 8.02
C ILE A 146 -0.14 10.16 8.61
N ILE A 147 -1.14 9.65 7.89
CA ILE A 147 -1.97 8.53 8.35
C ILE A 147 -1.14 7.24 8.43
N LEU A 148 -0.30 6.97 7.42
CA LEU A 148 0.54 5.77 7.41
C LEU A 148 1.59 5.78 8.53
N PHE A 149 2.17 6.92 8.89
CA PHE A 149 3.10 7.00 10.00
C PHE A 149 2.41 6.90 11.37
N GLU A 150 1.15 7.29 11.49
CA GLU A 150 0.35 6.96 12.67
C GLU A 150 0.08 5.45 12.75
N ALA A 151 -0.28 4.82 11.64
CA ALA A 151 -0.43 3.36 11.57
C ALA A 151 0.89 2.65 11.96
N GLN A 152 2.03 3.09 11.43
CA GLN A 152 3.35 2.58 11.80
C GLN A 152 3.61 2.73 13.31
N ARG A 153 3.37 3.89 13.88
CA ARG A 153 3.58 4.14 15.32
C ARG A 153 2.79 3.16 16.19
N GLN A 154 1.51 2.92 15.86
CA GLN A 154 0.66 1.98 16.59
C GLN A 154 1.16 0.54 16.44
N ARG A 155 1.47 0.10 15.21
CA ARG A 155 2.00 -1.24 14.90
C ARG A 155 3.37 -1.48 15.55
N GLU A 156 4.24 -0.48 15.57
CA GLU A 156 5.53 -0.56 16.25
C GLU A 156 5.38 -0.73 17.77
N ASN A 157 4.49 0.04 18.40
CA ASN A 157 4.17 -0.10 19.81
C ASN A 157 3.58 -1.48 20.15
N LYS A 158 2.85 -2.08 19.21
CA LYS A 158 2.33 -3.46 19.33
C LYS A 158 3.38 -4.53 19.05
N GLY A 159 4.58 -4.15 18.59
CA GLY A 159 5.66 -5.07 18.26
C GLY A 159 5.52 -5.79 16.91
N MET A 160 4.61 -5.34 16.03
CA MET A 160 4.33 -6.00 14.74
C MET A 160 5.51 -5.97 13.77
N TYR A 161 6.44 -5.00 13.93
CA TYR A 161 7.67 -4.94 13.12
C TYR A 161 8.82 -5.80 13.68
N ARG A 162 8.63 -6.48 14.81
CA ARG A 162 9.67 -7.32 15.42
C ARG A 162 9.65 -8.77 14.94
N ASN A 163 8.52 -9.19 14.39
CA ASN A 163 8.32 -10.55 13.93
C ASN A 163 7.97 -10.54 12.43
N LEU A 164 8.37 -11.60 11.74
CA LEU A 164 7.98 -11.82 10.36
C LEU A 164 6.46 -11.94 10.27
N GLN A 165 5.84 -11.07 9.47
CA GLN A 165 4.39 -11.06 9.22
C GLN A 165 4.05 -11.74 7.88
N LEU A 166 5.04 -11.92 7.00
CA LEU A 166 4.86 -12.63 5.74
C LEU A 166 4.77 -14.13 5.97
N GLU A 167 3.93 -14.80 5.19
CA GLU A 167 3.97 -16.25 5.04
C GLU A 167 5.37 -16.70 4.61
N GLN A 168 5.83 -17.84 5.13
CA GLN A 168 7.21 -18.33 4.93
C GLN A 168 7.55 -18.47 3.43
N GLU A 169 6.65 -19.04 2.64
CA GLU A 169 6.83 -19.21 1.20
C GLU A 169 6.95 -17.84 0.47
N CYS A 170 6.12 -16.87 0.87
CA CYS A 170 6.19 -15.52 0.33
C CYS A 170 7.51 -14.83 0.69
N PHE A 171 7.97 -14.99 1.92
CA PHE A 171 9.25 -14.45 2.38
C PHE A 171 10.41 -15.03 1.57
N GLU A 172 10.48 -16.36 1.43
CA GLU A 172 11.55 -17.06 0.67
C GLU A 172 11.56 -16.63 -0.80
N ARG A 173 10.39 -16.55 -1.42
CA ARG A 173 10.24 -16.06 -2.79
C ARG A 173 10.78 -14.64 -2.95
N LEU A 174 10.36 -13.72 -2.08
CA LEU A 174 10.81 -12.32 -2.14
C LEU A 174 12.29 -12.18 -1.82
N LEU A 175 12.81 -13.00 -0.92
CA LEU A 175 14.24 -13.04 -0.60
C LEU A 175 15.05 -13.48 -1.81
N PHE A 176 14.62 -14.54 -2.51
CA PHE A 176 15.26 -15.00 -3.74
C PHE A 176 15.23 -13.94 -4.85
N GLU A 177 14.06 -13.33 -5.10
CA GLU A 177 13.90 -12.26 -6.10
C GLU A 177 14.79 -11.06 -5.82
N ALA A 178 15.00 -10.73 -4.54
CA ALA A 178 15.87 -9.63 -4.12
C ALA A 178 17.37 -9.96 -4.24
N SER A 179 17.74 -11.21 -3.90
CA SER A 179 19.14 -11.67 -3.89
C SER A 179 19.64 -11.98 -5.30
N TYR A 180 18.77 -12.54 -6.14
CA TYR A 180 19.10 -13.00 -7.49
C TYR A 180 18.17 -12.42 -8.58
N PRO A 181 18.13 -11.08 -8.78
CA PRO A 181 17.10 -10.44 -9.61
C PRO A 181 17.19 -10.77 -11.11
N ARG A 182 18.32 -11.27 -11.61
CA ARG A 182 18.46 -11.74 -13.01
C ARG A 182 17.94 -13.16 -13.15
N LEU A 183 18.41 -14.05 -12.29
CA LEU A 183 18.01 -15.46 -12.29
C LEU A 183 16.52 -15.62 -11.99
N SER A 184 15.97 -14.82 -11.08
CA SER A 184 14.54 -14.87 -10.76
C SER A 184 13.66 -14.53 -11.97
N ARG A 185 14.10 -13.61 -12.82
CA ARG A 185 13.40 -13.29 -14.08
C ARG A 185 13.46 -14.44 -15.08
N GLU A 186 14.64 -15.03 -15.28
CA GLU A 186 14.85 -16.16 -16.17
C GLU A 186 13.99 -17.35 -15.75
N LEU A 187 14.05 -17.74 -14.48
CA LEU A 187 13.25 -18.85 -13.94
C LEU A 187 11.74 -18.59 -14.04
N LYS A 188 11.31 -17.34 -13.82
CA LYS A 188 9.90 -16.97 -13.95
C LYS A 188 9.39 -17.05 -15.39
N GLU A 189 10.21 -16.65 -16.37
CA GLU A 189 9.91 -16.76 -17.79
C GLU A 189 9.86 -18.24 -18.24
N GLU A 190 10.67 -19.10 -17.67
CA GLU A 190 10.71 -20.54 -17.91
C GLU A 190 9.59 -21.31 -17.16
N GLY A 191 8.92 -20.68 -16.20
CA GLY A 191 7.95 -21.34 -15.31
C GLY A 191 8.60 -22.32 -14.32
N SER A 192 9.90 -22.15 -14.06
CA SER A 192 10.69 -23.00 -13.15
C SER A 192 10.59 -22.50 -11.70
N PRO A 193 10.56 -23.40 -10.69
CA PRO A 193 10.55 -23.00 -9.29
C PRO A 193 11.88 -22.36 -8.88
N TYR A 194 11.82 -21.49 -7.88
CA TYR A 194 13.03 -20.92 -7.31
C TYR A 194 13.78 -21.94 -6.44
N PRO A 195 15.11 -22.01 -6.54
CA PRO A 195 15.91 -22.82 -5.63
C PRO A 195 15.85 -22.27 -4.19
N GLN A 196 16.07 -23.14 -3.23
CA GLN A 196 16.20 -22.75 -1.83
C GLN A 196 17.52 -22.02 -1.59
N LEU A 197 17.53 -21.13 -0.59
CA LEU A 197 18.71 -20.44 -0.11
C LEU A 197 19.12 -20.96 1.26
N ASP A 198 20.43 -21.02 1.51
CA ASP A 198 20.98 -21.27 2.84
C ASP A 198 20.87 -20.02 3.74
N GLU A 199 21.32 -20.12 5.00
CA GLU A 199 21.30 -19.00 5.96
C GLU A 199 22.20 -17.84 5.52
N GLU A 200 23.18 -18.08 4.65
CA GLU A 200 24.08 -17.05 4.09
C GLU A 200 23.53 -16.43 2.80
N GLY A 201 22.42 -16.96 2.27
CA GLY A 201 21.76 -16.51 1.04
C GLY A 201 22.32 -17.13 -0.23
N ASN A 202 23.10 -18.21 -0.16
CA ASN A 202 23.59 -18.94 -1.31
C ASN A 202 22.57 -20.00 -1.76
N ILE A 203 22.55 -20.28 -3.07
CA ILE A 203 21.68 -21.31 -3.63
C ILE A 203 22.13 -22.68 -3.17
N ILE A 204 21.22 -23.45 -2.58
CA ILE A 204 21.41 -24.86 -2.25
C ILE A 204 21.25 -25.67 -3.55
N LEU A 205 22.30 -26.40 -3.96
CA LEU A 205 22.32 -27.26 -5.14
C LEU A 205 21.78 -28.65 -4.82
#